data_e58219cfcc3c18a959efa177a211d2db
#
_entry.id   e58219cfcc3c18a959efa177a211d2db
#
_cell.length_a   1.000
_cell.length_b   1.000
_cell.length_c   1.000
_cell.angle_alpha   90.00
_cell.angle_beta   90.00
_cell.angle_gamma   90.00
#
_symmetry.space_group_name_H-M   'P 1'
#
loop_
_entity.id
_entity.type
_entity.pdbx_description
1 polymer ?
#
loop_
_entity_poly.entity_id
_entity_poly.type
_entity_poly.pdbx_seq_one_letter_code
_entity_poly.pdbx_strand_id
1 'polypeptide(L)'
;MTDQLKSANSGPSQATFGRRQFLVTAAVGVAAVGAVAGLAACGGGGSGSPQGSGGPTGAPKAGGMLRLGAQGGANTDTLDGQNGLTNADFNRIYQLFDQLVVLDAKGQPQLSLAKSVAPNSDGTEWTIVIPDGVTTHRGRPFTADDVLFSLNRIVASKYPGSTSLGPVDLGSSKVANPTTLLVRYHQPFSVLPEMLASVYFTMVPRGFDPKNPDGTGPFKFQDFTPGVSSTFVRNPNYWQSGVPHLDGVTTTNIADETSQVNALQSNQVDVVDFLSQGSVAALQAGGMHVNISKTGGWGPFTMRVDQKPFDDVRVRQAFRLIVDRKEMLGQVFGGQGEVGNDVFSILDKSYPKDLPQREQDIDQAKSLLKAAGAENLGIDLVTTPNAPGMVQAAQVFATQAKKAGVNVNVVQQTTTDYFANSYLKVPFSQDYWQTGTYMFTAGQSQAPNAPFNFCQFNDPEYNSLYSQALAQLDVGKRAELISKMAHIDYDRGGYIVPYFFPVIDAASPKVGGVKENANGYSPGGNDFANFWLT
;
A
#
# COMPACT_ATOMS: atom_id res chain seq x y z
N MET A 1 15.54 -39.89 45.02
CA MET A 1 16.87 -40.13 44.44
C MET A 1 17.16 -38.87 43.64
N THR A 2 17.65 -37.79 44.29
CA THR A 2 19.05 -37.46 44.62
C THR A 2 19.95 -37.71 43.40
N ASP A 3 20.70 -36.79 42.82
CA ASP A 3 21.48 -35.67 43.33
C ASP A 3 22.07 -34.92 42.12
N GLN A 4 22.11 -33.59 42.20
CA GLN A 4 23.29 -32.74 42.24
C GLN A 4 24.30 -32.76 41.08
N LEU A 5 24.58 -31.58 40.55
CA LEU A 5 25.86 -30.84 40.60
C LEU A 5 25.75 -29.56 39.69
N LYS A 6 25.71 -28.39 40.25
CA LYS A 6 26.71 -27.35 40.56
C LYS A 6 27.63 -26.90 39.40
N SER A 7 27.38 -25.70 38.98
CA SER A 7 28.23 -24.49 38.87
C SER A 7 29.49 -24.51 38.02
N ALA A 8 29.60 -23.56 37.10
CA ALA A 8 30.78 -22.69 37.01
C ALA A 8 30.43 -21.37 36.30
N ASN A 9 30.71 -20.35 37.05
CA ASN A 9 30.63 -18.94 36.70
C ASN A 9 31.99 -18.51 36.12
N SER A 10 32.05 -17.87 34.98
CA SER A 10 33.19 -17.04 34.60
C SER A 10 32.78 -16.04 33.50
N GLY A 11 32.56 -14.79 33.93
CA GLY A 11 32.47 -13.65 33.03
C GLY A 11 33.86 -13.20 32.55
N PRO A 12 33.95 -12.51 31.45
CA PRO A 12 35.12 -11.69 31.13
C PRO A 12 34.84 -10.19 31.28
N SER A 13 35.78 -9.61 31.97
CA SER A 13 36.25 -8.29 32.23
C SER A 13 35.87 -7.21 31.22
N GLN A 14 35.45 -6.07 31.78
CA GLN A 14 35.45 -4.73 31.20
C GLN A 14 36.87 -4.31 30.79
N ALA A 15 37.00 -3.83 29.56
CA ALA A 15 38.13 -3.05 29.12
C ALA A 15 37.66 -1.62 28.85
N THR A 16 38.01 -0.74 29.77
CA THR A 16 37.99 0.73 29.65
C THR A 16 39.06 1.16 28.67
N PHE A 17 38.68 1.92 27.62
CA PHE A 17 39.62 2.71 26.86
C PHE A 17 39.27 4.22 26.96
N GLY A 18 40.29 4.95 27.41
CA GLY A 18 40.26 6.33 27.79
C GLY A 18 40.19 7.30 26.60
N ARG A 19 39.65 8.47 26.91
CA ARG A 19 39.66 9.67 26.12
C ARG A 19 41.10 10.09 25.76
N ARG A 20 41.35 10.38 24.49
CA ARG A 20 42.38 11.35 24.10
C ARG A 20 41.82 12.33 23.09
N GLN A 21 41.83 13.58 23.54
CA GLN A 21 41.65 14.80 22.78
C GLN A 21 42.69 14.92 21.67
N PHE A 22 42.27 15.42 20.50
CA PHE A 22 43.16 16.19 19.64
C PHE A 22 42.46 17.48 19.24
N LEU A 23 43.08 18.57 19.68
CA LEU A 23 42.79 19.97 19.36
C LEU A 23 43.66 20.39 18.17
N VAL A 24 43.11 21.36 17.40
CA VAL A 24 43.81 22.46 16.70
C VAL A 24 44.33 22.13 15.30
N THR A 25 44.05 22.91 14.25
CA THR A 25 44.30 24.32 14.09
C THR A 25 43.55 24.89 12.89
N ALA A 26 43.00 26.08 13.06
CA ALA A 26 42.49 26.95 12.01
C ALA A 26 43.65 27.59 11.23
N ALA A 27 43.48 27.74 9.92
CA ALA A 27 44.26 28.71 9.16
C ALA A 27 43.36 29.46 8.18
N VAL A 28 43.28 30.74 8.38
CA VAL A 28 42.66 31.78 7.59
C VAL A 28 43.52 32.07 6.35
N GLY A 29 42.89 32.19 5.21
CA GLY A 29 43.51 32.70 4.00
C GLY A 29 42.51 33.51 3.18
N VAL A 30 42.64 34.86 3.28
CA VAL A 30 41.90 35.84 2.49
C VAL A 30 42.77 36.28 1.32
N ALA A 31 42.22 36.37 0.11
CA ALA A 31 42.53 37.34 -0.94
C ALA A 31 41.65 37.05 -2.16
N ALA A 32 40.73 37.80 -2.55
CA ALA A 32 40.62 39.15 -3.10
C ALA A 32 40.63 39.20 -4.63
N VAL A 33 39.50 39.64 -5.17
CA VAL A 33 39.23 40.62 -6.23
C VAL A 33 39.45 40.21 -7.69
N GLY A 34 38.31 40.35 -8.43
CA GLY A 34 38.31 40.42 -9.92
C GLY A 34 36.89 40.66 -10.43
N ALA A 35 36.45 41.92 -10.50
CA ALA A 35 35.22 42.36 -11.11
C ALA A 35 35.34 42.42 -12.65
N VAL A 36 34.22 42.25 -13.36
CA VAL A 36 33.73 43.13 -14.45
C VAL A 36 32.32 42.65 -14.90
N ALA A 37 31.33 43.50 -14.66
CA ALA A 37 30.29 44.07 -15.52
C ALA A 37 29.83 43.21 -16.74
N GLY A 38 28.60 42.95 -16.96
CA GLY A 38 27.36 43.67 -16.98
C GLY A 38 26.50 43.18 -18.12
N LEU A 39 25.23 43.04 -17.94
CA LEU A 39 24.18 43.63 -18.74
C LEU A 39 22.83 43.02 -18.39
N ALA A 40 21.92 43.90 -18.15
CA ALA A 40 20.54 43.64 -17.77
C ALA A 40 19.73 43.13 -18.97
N ALA A 41 18.79 42.22 -18.70
CA ALA A 41 17.53 42.17 -19.42
C ALA A 41 16.42 41.71 -18.49
N CYS A 42 15.39 42.50 -18.42
CA CYS A 42 14.15 42.33 -17.68
C CYS A 42 13.33 41.15 -18.19
N GLY A 43 12.57 40.54 -17.28
CA GLY A 43 11.30 39.99 -17.69
C GLY A 43 10.82 38.73 -17.00
N GLY A 44 9.83 38.86 -16.15
CA GLY A 44 8.81 37.83 -15.95
C GLY A 44 9.01 36.93 -14.74
N GLY A 45 8.40 37.30 -13.60
CA GLY A 45 8.17 36.40 -12.49
C GLY A 45 7.21 35.28 -12.90
N GLY A 46 7.73 34.08 -13.01
CA GLY A 46 6.98 32.84 -13.01
C GLY A 46 7.34 32.07 -11.76
N SER A 47 6.37 31.88 -10.88
CA SER A 47 6.44 30.93 -9.78
C SER A 47 6.61 29.53 -10.36
N GLY A 48 7.85 29.08 -10.53
CA GLY A 48 8.19 27.74 -10.96
C GLY A 48 7.91 26.79 -9.82
N SER A 49 6.87 25.97 -9.96
CA SER A 49 6.77 24.72 -9.23
C SER A 49 8.06 23.92 -9.46
N PRO A 50 8.61 23.20 -8.47
CA PRO A 50 9.76 22.34 -8.71
C PRO A 50 9.38 21.28 -9.74
N GLN A 51 9.92 21.39 -10.95
CA GLN A 51 9.86 20.34 -11.95
C GLN A 51 10.60 19.13 -11.39
N GLY A 52 9.85 18.04 -11.15
CA GLY A 52 10.44 16.73 -10.91
C GLY A 52 11.44 16.44 -12.02
N SER A 53 12.65 16.05 -11.65
CA SER A 53 13.69 15.65 -12.59
C SER A 53 13.19 14.42 -13.36
N GLY A 54 12.70 14.61 -14.57
CA GLY A 54 12.23 13.53 -15.42
C GLY A 54 13.34 12.51 -15.66
N GLY A 55 13.01 11.22 -15.52
CA GLY A 55 13.89 10.11 -15.89
C GLY A 55 14.35 10.19 -17.34
N PRO A 56 15.19 9.24 -17.80
CA PRO A 56 15.71 9.23 -19.16
C PRO A 56 14.58 9.38 -20.17
N THR A 57 14.71 10.37 -21.05
CA THR A 57 13.70 10.72 -22.06
C THR A 57 13.84 9.90 -23.35
N GLY A 58 14.71 8.87 -23.36
CA GLY A 58 14.97 8.01 -24.51
C GLY A 58 13.92 6.91 -24.70
N ALA A 59 13.93 6.29 -25.89
CA ALA A 59 13.15 5.07 -26.12
C ALA A 59 13.65 3.93 -25.23
N PRO A 60 12.76 3.03 -24.76
CA PRO A 60 13.15 1.88 -23.97
C PRO A 60 14.22 1.03 -24.67
N LYS A 61 15.22 0.61 -23.93
CA LYS A 61 16.30 -0.28 -24.41
C LYS A 61 16.10 -1.67 -23.83
N ALA A 62 16.35 -2.68 -24.62
CA ALA A 62 16.35 -4.05 -24.15
C ALA A 62 17.70 -4.40 -23.51
N GLY A 63 17.66 -5.13 -22.40
CA GLY A 63 18.84 -5.67 -21.71
C GLY A 63 19.06 -5.09 -20.31
N GLY A 64 20.01 -5.70 -19.61
CA GLY A 64 20.45 -5.32 -18.28
C GLY A 64 19.64 -5.94 -17.14
N MET A 65 20.33 -6.09 -15.99
CA MET A 65 19.73 -6.56 -14.73
C MET A 65 19.44 -5.36 -13.84
N LEU A 66 18.17 -5.13 -13.50
CA LEU A 66 17.79 -4.10 -12.54
C LEU A 66 18.08 -4.57 -11.12
N ARG A 67 18.66 -3.69 -10.29
CA ARG A 67 18.91 -3.96 -8.87
C ARG A 67 17.96 -3.10 -8.04
N LEU A 68 16.98 -3.75 -7.40
CA LEU A 68 16.01 -3.12 -6.51
C LEU A 68 16.46 -3.27 -5.05
N GLY A 69 16.55 -2.18 -4.31
CA GLY A 69 16.67 -2.15 -2.85
C GLY A 69 15.29 -2.03 -2.23
N ALA A 70 14.65 -3.15 -1.90
CA ALA A 70 13.31 -3.15 -1.31
C ALA A 70 13.37 -2.95 0.20
N GLN A 71 12.46 -2.10 0.72
CA GLN A 71 12.35 -1.90 2.17
C GLN A 71 11.88 -3.15 2.90
N GLY A 72 12.52 -3.46 4.01
CA GLY A 72 12.12 -4.54 4.92
C GLY A 72 12.69 -5.88 4.52
N GLY A 73 11.87 -6.90 4.66
CA GLY A 73 12.23 -8.32 4.48
C GLY A 73 12.16 -9.10 5.78
N ALA A 74 11.62 -10.31 5.71
CA ALA A 74 11.49 -11.21 6.85
C ALA A 74 11.65 -12.67 6.42
N ASN A 75 11.97 -13.55 7.37
CA ASN A 75 12.03 -14.99 7.11
C ASN A 75 10.68 -15.59 6.66
N THR A 76 9.60 -14.80 6.80
CA THR A 76 8.24 -15.13 6.35
C THR A 76 7.93 -14.64 4.94
N ASP A 77 8.88 -13.95 4.27
CA ASP A 77 8.70 -13.53 2.88
C ASP A 77 8.35 -14.72 1.98
N THR A 78 7.49 -14.48 1.01
CA THR A 78 6.93 -15.55 0.18
C THR A 78 6.95 -15.22 -1.32
N LEU A 79 6.94 -16.27 -2.14
CA LEU A 79 6.64 -16.19 -3.58
C LEU A 79 5.22 -16.70 -3.90
N ASP A 80 4.37 -16.87 -2.87
CA ASP A 80 2.97 -17.21 -3.07
C ASP A 80 2.18 -15.99 -3.53
N GLY A 81 1.84 -15.94 -4.82
CA GLY A 81 1.13 -14.82 -5.42
C GLY A 81 -0.20 -14.44 -4.78
N GLN A 82 -0.81 -15.34 -4.02
CA GLN A 82 -2.12 -15.16 -3.39
C GLN A 82 -2.06 -14.92 -1.88
N ASN A 83 -0.86 -14.97 -1.28
CA ASN A 83 -0.65 -14.87 0.17
C ASN A 83 0.48 -13.90 0.55
N GLY A 84 0.82 -12.94 -0.31
CA GLY A 84 1.78 -11.88 0.02
C GLY A 84 1.21 -10.91 1.06
N LEU A 85 2.06 -10.40 1.95
CA LEU A 85 1.66 -9.48 3.02
C LEU A 85 2.51 -8.20 3.05
N THR A 86 3.72 -8.26 2.52
CA THR A 86 4.67 -7.13 2.57
C THR A 86 4.87 -6.51 1.19
N ASN A 87 5.38 -5.28 1.14
CA ASN A 87 5.74 -4.66 -0.13
C ASN A 87 6.80 -5.48 -0.88
N ALA A 88 7.76 -6.05 -0.16
CA ALA A 88 8.77 -6.93 -0.74
C ALA A 88 8.15 -8.18 -1.41
N ASP A 89 7.08 -8.76 -0.81
CA ASP A 89 6.32 -9.84 -1.45
C ASP A 89 5.62 -9.35 -2.73
N PHE A 90 4.94 -8.20 -2.66
CA PHE A 90 4.23 -7.65 -3.81
C PHE A 90 5.17 -7.32 -4.96
N ASN A 91 6.37 -6.79 -4.70
CA ASN A 91 7.40 -6.58 -5.71
C ASN A 91 7.73 -7.87 -6.47
N ARG A 92 7.82 -9.00 -5.78
CA ARG A 92 8.10 -10.32 -6.38
C ARG A 92 6.90 -10.88 -7.11
N ILE A 93 5.70 -10.70 -6.55
CA ILE A 93 4.44 -11.19 -7.12
C ILE A 93 4.17 -10.57 -8.48
N TYR A 94 4.32 -9.25 -8.62
CA TYR A 94 4.12 -8.55 -9.90
C TYR A 94 5.15 -8.92 -10.98
N GLN A 95 6.29 -9.46 -10.60
CA GLN A 95 7.28 -9.97 -11.54
C GLN A 95 6.92 -11.36 -12.07
N LEU A 96 6.37 -12.23 -11.19
CA LEU A 96 6.14 -13.65 -11.51
C LEU A 96 4.77 -13.94 -12.10
N PHE A 97 3.76 -13.12 -11.78
CA PHE A 97 2.37 -13.45 -12.06
C PHE A 97 1.60 -12.30 -12.68
N ASP A 98 0.57 -12.64 -13.44
CA ASP A 98 -0.43 -11.69 -13.89
C ASP A 98 -1.72 -11.80 -13.08
N GLN A 99 -2.50 -10.73 -13.11
CA GLN A 99 -3.87 -10.66 -12.62
C GLN A 99 -4.83 -10.57 -13.81
N LEU A 100 -6.07 -11.00 -13.65
CA LEU A 100 -7.12 -10.83 -14.67
C LEU A 100 -7.48 -9.36 -14.88
N VAL A 101 -7.54 -8.62 -13.78
CA VAL A 101 -7.82 -7.19 -13.71
C VAL A 101 -6.78 -6.57 -12.79
N VAL A 102 -6.32 -5.37 -13.08
CA VAL A 102 -5.36 -4.58 -12.27
C VAL A 102 -5.93 -3.20 -11.99
N LEU A 103 -5.38 -2.48 -11.03
CA LEU A 103 -5.58 -1.04 -10.96
C LEU A 103 -4.62 -0.35 -11.94
N ASP A 104 -5.15 0.52 -12.79
CA ASP A 104 -4.35 1.33 -13.70
C ASP A 104 -3.56 2.43 -12.95
N ALA A 105 -2.77 3.21 -13.67
CA ALA A 105 -1.99 4.31 -13.11
C ALA A 105 -2.85 5.43 -12.45
N LYS A 106 -4.17 5.39 -12.60
CA LYS A 106 -5.13 6.30 -11.96
C LYS A 106 -5.91 5.63 -10.82
N GLY A 107 -5.55 4.39 -10.46
CA GLY A 107 -6.24 3.63 -9.43
C GLY A 107 -7.61 3.07 -9.85
N GLN A 108 -7.86 2.92 -11.17
CA GLN A 108 -9.12 2.39 -11.68
C GLN A 108 -8.96 0.93 -12.13
N PRO A 109 -9.97 0.04 -11.90
CA PRO A 109 -9.95 -1.31 -12.42
C PRO A 109 -9.85 -1.32 -13.96
N GLN A 110 -8.87 -2.05 -14.47
CA GLN A 110 -8.58 -2.24 -15.89
C GLN A 110 -8.30 -3.70 -16.20
N LEU A 111 -8.79 -4.20 -17.32
CA LEU A 111 -8.47 -5.55 -17.81
C LEU A 111 -6.96 -5.67 -18.05
N SER A 112 -6.39 -6.79 -17.61
CA SER A 112 -4.99 -7.17 -17.83
C SER A 112 -4.92 -8.52 -18.56
N LEU A 113 -4.73 -9.63 -17.85
CA LEU A 113 -4.73 -10.95 -18.48
C LEU A 113 -6.12 -11.34 -19.01
N ALA A 114 -7.22 -10.83 -18.47
CA ALA A 114 -8.55 -11.04 -19.03
C ALA A 114 -8.80 -10.17 -20.27
N LYS A 115 -9.37 -10.75 -21.33
CA LYS A 115 -9.97 -10.04 -22.47
C LYS A 115 -11.32 -9.43 -22.12
N SER A 116 -12.09 -10.13 -21.29
CA SER A 116 -13.37 -9.65 -20.78
C SER A 116 -13.72 -10.29 -19.44
N VAL A 117 -14.45 -9.55 -18.62
CA VAL A 117 -15.09 -10.00 -17.39
C VAL A 117 -16.48 -9.36 -17.40
N ALA A 118 -17.51 -10.15 -17.69
CA ALA A 118 -18.87 -9.66 -17.92
C ALA A 118 -19.93 -10.49 -17.21
N PRO A 119 -20.93 -9.85 -16.54
CA PRO A 119 -22.02 -10.58 -15.90
C PRO A 119 -23.10 -10.99 -16.91
N ASN A 120 -23.89 -11.98 -16.55
CA ASN A 120 -25.20 -12.19 -17.15
C ASN A 120 -26.21 -11.11 -16.69
N SER A 121 -27.44 -11.19 -17.17
CA SER A 121 -28.45 -10.15 -16.93
C SER A 121 -28.87 -9.97 -15.47
N ASP A 122 -28.70 -10.96 -14.64
CA ASP A 122 -29.09 -10.94 -13.21
C ASP A 122 -27.88 -10.92 -12.23
N GLY A 123 -26.66 -10.96 -12.76
CA GLY A 123 -25.43 -10.90 -11.94
C GLY A 123 -25.09 -12.19 -11.18
N THR A 124 -25.76 -13.31 -11.49
CA THR A 124 -25.50 -14.60 -10.85
C THR A 124 -24.47 -15.47 -11.56
N GLU A 125 -24.05 -15.06 -12.76
CA GLU A 125 -22.98 -15.71 -13.50
C GLU A 125 -22.08 -14.66 -14.19
N TRP A 126 -20.78 -14.84 -14.09
CA TRP A 126 -19.79 -14.01 -14.77
C TRP A 126 -19.01 -14.83 -15.80
N THR A 127 -18.92 -14.31 -17.01
CA THR A 127 -18.08 -14.88 -18.06
C THR A 127 -16.71 -14.18 -18.03
N ILE A 128 -15.66 -14.96 -17.77
CA ILE A 128 -14.27 -14.51 -17.84
C ILE A 128 -13.64 -15.11 -19.08
N VAL A 129 -13.10 -14.27 -19.97
CA VAL A 129 -12.38 -14.70 -21.18
C VAL A 129 -10.93 -14.27 -21.08
N ILE A 130 -9.99 -15.22 -21.27
CA ILE A 130 -8.55 -14.96 -21.35
C ILE A 130 -8.05 -15.07 -22.79
N PRO A 131 -6.87 -14.50 -23.15
CA PRO A 131 -6.27 -14.68 -24.46
C PRO A 131 -5.92 -16.14 -24.73
N ASP A 132 -5.99 -16.53 -25.99
CA ASP A 132 -5.35 -17.75 -26.44
C ASP A 132 -3.83 -17.57 -26.55
N GLY A 133 -3.08 -18.68 -26.42
CA GLY A 133 -1.62 -18.68 -26.57
C GLY A 133 -0.81 -18.20 -25.36
N VAL A 134 -1.45 -17.87 -24.25
CA VAL A 134 -0.73 -17.58 -22.99
C VAL A 134 -0.08 -18.86 -22.48
N THR A 135 1.21 -18.76 -22.12
CA THR A 135 1.96 -19.88 -21.55
C THR A 135 2.50 -19.56 -20.19
N THR A 136 2.64 -20.56 -19.33
CA THR A 136 3.39 -20.44 -18.08
C THR A 136 4.90 -20.30 -18.37
N HIS A 137 5.69 -19.91 -17.37
CA HIS A 137 7.14 -19.82 -17.47
C HIS A 137 7.79 -21.13 -17.94
N ARG A 138 7.16 -22.28 -17.69
CA ARG A 138 7.62 -23.61 -18.12
C ARG A 138 7.08 -24.03 -19.49
N GLY A 139 6.38 -23.13 -20.20
CA GLY A 139 5.88 -23.34 -21.55
C GLY A 139 4.58 -24.13 -21.63
N ARG A 140 3.92 -24.45 -20.51
CA ARG A 140 2.59 -25.07 -20.49
C ARG A 140 1.53 -24.02 -20.87
N PRO A 141 0.52 -24.36 -21.69
CA PRO A 141 -0.61 -23.47 -21.91
C PRO A 141 -1.30 -23.10 -20.58
N PHE A 142 -1.54 -21.80 -20.37
CA PHE A 142 -2.36 -21.29 -19.30
C PHE A 142 -3.81 -21.17 -19.79
N THR A 143 -4.75 -21.76 -19.07
CA THR A 143 -6.12 -21.92 -19.53
C THR A 143 -7.14 -21.48 -18.49
N ALA A 144 -8.43 -21.47 -18.86
CA ALA A 144 -9.54 -21.20 -17.95
C ALA A 144 -9.60 -22.19 -16.76
N ASP A 145 -9.06 -23.41 -16.89
CA ASP A 145 -8.89 -24.33 -15.76
C ASP A 145 -7.90 -23.79 -14.71
N ASP A 146 -6.86 -23.08 -15.14
CA ASP A 146 -5.89 -22.48 -14.24
C ASP A 146 -6.50 -21.26 -13.50
N VAL A 147 -7.37 -20.52 -14.19
CA VAL A 147 -8.15 -19.44 -13.55
C VAL A 147 -9.08 -20.01 -12.49
N LEU A 148 -9.84 -21.06 -12.82
CA LEU A 148 -10.72 -21.72 -11.85
C LEU A 148 -9.94 -22.32 -10.68
N PHE A 149 -8.77 -22.93 -10.94
CA PHE A 149 -7.87 -23.42 -9.91
C PHE A 149 -7.41 -22.30 -8.98
N SER A 150 -7.02 -21.15 -9.53
CA SER A 150 -6.57 -19.98 -8.76
C SER A 150 -7.66 -19.47 -7.81
N LEU A 151 -8.91 -19.35 -8.29
CA LEU A 151 -10.04 -18.92 -7.47
C LEU A 151 -10.38 -19.95 -6.38
N ASN A 152 -10.39 -21.25 -6.73
CA ASN A 152 -10.60 -22.33 -5.75
C ASN A 152 -9.53 -22.32 -4.65
N ARG A 153 -8.26 -22.12 -5.04
CA ARG A 153 -7.14 -22.10 -4.09
C ARG A 153 -7.26 -20.95 -3.08
N ILE A 154 -7.65 -19.75 -3.55
CA ILE A 154 -7.88 -18.59 -2.67
C ILE A 154 -8.94 -18.92 -1.61
N VAL A 155 -10.08 -19.49 -2.03
CA VAL A 155 -11.20 -19.80 -1.12
C VAL A 155 -10.85 -20.97 -0.20
N ALA A 156 -10.31 -22.07 -0.72
CA ALA A 156 -9.99 -23.27 0.06
C ALA A 156 -8.90 -23.00 1.12
N SER A 157 -7.90 -22.15 0.79
CA SER A 157 -6.81 -21.79 1.70
C SER A 157 -7.16 -20.64 2.64
N LYS A 158 -8.35 -20.03 2.48
CA LYS A 158 -8.77 -18.85 3.26
C LYS A 158 -7.76 -17.70 3.18
N TYR A 159 -7.18 -17.50 2.01
CA TYR A 159 -6.24 -16.40 1.77
C TYR A 159 -6.92 -15.03 1.85
N PRO A 160 -6.17 -13.93 1.97
CA PRO A 160 -6.74 -12.60 2.17
C PRO A 160 -7.82 -12.19 1.17
N GLY A 161 -7.75 -12.66 -0.10
CA GLY A 161 -8.77 -12.42 -1.12
C GLY A 161 -10.05 -13.25 -0.97
N SER A 162 -10.10 -14.26 -0.10
CA SER A 162 -11.21 -15.23 -0.07
C SER A 162 -12.58 -14.59 0.21
N THR A 163 -12.64 -13.64 1.12
CA THR A 163 -13.89 -12.93 1.48
C THR A 163 -14.36 -11.97 0.39
N SER A 164 -13.45 -11.46 -0.44
CA SER A 164 -13.78 -10.53 -1.52
C SER A 164 -14.53 -11.18 -2.68
N LEU A 165 -14.48 -12.51 -2.83
CA LEU A 165 -15.27 -13.21 -3.82
C LEU A 165 -16.77 -13.27 -3.48
N GLY A 166 -17.15 -12.86 -2.28
CA GLY A 166 -18.55 -12.84 -1.85
C GLY A 166 -19.20 -14.22 -1.88
N PRO A 167 -20.46 -14.30 -2.31
CA PRO A 167 -21.24 -15.54 -2.33
C PRO A 167 -20.94 -16.43 -3.56
N VAL A 168 -19.66 -16.58 -3.92
CA VAL A 168 -19.24 -17.37 -5.08
C VAL A 168 -19.57 -18.86 -4.91
N ASP A 169 -20.08 -19.48 -5.97
CA ASP A 169 -20.30 -20.92 -6.09
C ASP A 169 -19.30 -21.53 -7.08
N LEU A 170 -18.09 -21.79 -6.60
CA LEU A 170 -17.02 -22.37 -7.41
C LEU A 170 -17.32 -23.84 -7.78
N GLY A 171 -18.13 -24.53 -6.97
CA GLY A 171 -18.53 -25.91 -7.25
C GLY A 171 -19.42 -26.05 -8.49
N SER A 172 -20.26 -25.04 -8.77
CA SER A 172 -21.11 -24.97 -9.95
C SER A 172 -20.49 -24.16 -11.11
N SER A 173 -19.34 -23.53 -10.87
CA SER A 173 -18.59 -22.79 -11.90
C SER A 173 -18.00 -23.76 -12.94
N LYS A 174 -17.93 -23.34 -14.21
CA LYS A 174 -17.60 -24.24 -15.33
C LYS A 174 -16.60 -23.62 -16.31
N VAL A 175 -15.61 -24.40 -16.69
CA VAL A 175 -14.78 -24.13 -17.86
C VAL A 175 -15.59 -24.49 -19.12
N ALA A 176 -15.99 -23.46 -19.86
CA ALA A 176 -16.76 -23.63 -21.10
C ALA A 176 -15.88 -24.07 -22.27
N ASN A 177 -14.66 -23.58 -22.32
CA ASN A 177 -13.60 -23.93 -23.27
C ASN A 177 -12.24 -23.47 -22.70
N PRO A 178 -11.09 -23.78 -23.34
CA PRO A 178 -9.77 -23.46 -22.79
C PRO A 178 -9.53 -21.98 -22.43
N THR A 179 -10.31 -21.06 -23.01
CA THR A 179 -10.16 -19.62 -22.78
C THR A 179 -11.33 -18.98 -22.03
N THR A 180 -12.37 -19.74 -21.68
CA THR A 180 -13.61 -19.18 -21.11
C THR A 180 -14.02 -19.91 -19.85
N LEU A 181 -14.11 -19.17 -18.75
CA LEU A 181 -14.63 -19.60 -17.46
C LEU A 181 -15.98 -18.92 -17.17
N LEU A 182 -16.97 -19.70 -16.74
CA LEU A 182 -18.23 -19.25 -16.19
C LEU A 182 -18.15 -19.37 -14.67
N VAL A 183 -18.12 -18.22 -13.97
CA VAL A 183 -18.09 -18.17 -12.50
C VAL A 183 -19.48 -17.92 -11.98
N ARG A 184 -20.00 -18.83 -11.15
CA ARG A 184 -21.35 -18.75 -10.59
C ARG A 184 -21.38 -18.20 -9.19
N TYR A 185 -22.49 -17.58 -8.85
CA TYR A 185 -22.78 -16.97 -7.57
C TYR A 185 -24.13 -17.44 -7.05
N HIS A 186 -24.25 -17.64 -5.75
CA HIS A 186 -25.53 -18.01 -5.11
C HIS A 186 -26.56 -16.87 -5.12
N GLN A 187 -26.12 -15.65 -5.33
CA GLN A 187 -26.94 -14.43 -5.45
C GLN A 187 -26.24 -13.39 -6.33
N PRO A 188 -26.95 -12.36 -6.83
CA PRO A 188 -26.33 -11.32 -7.65
C PRO A 188 -25.07 -10.73 -7.01
N PHE A 189 -24.01 -10.62 -7.79
CA PHE A 189 -22.72 -10.06 -7.39
C PHE A 189 -22.19 -9.16 -8.50
N SER A 190 -22.16 -7.85 -8.28
CA SER A 190 -21.94 -6.86 -9.35
C SER A 190 -20.52 -6.32 -9.42
N VAL A 191 -19.64 -6.65 -8.47
CA VAL A 191 -18.36 -5.98 -8.26
C VAL A 191 -17.14 -6.89 -8.53
N LEU A 192 -17.33 -7.99 -9.26
CA LEU A 192 -16.24 -8.95 -9.53
C LEU A 192 -14.99 -8.31 -10.15
N PRO A 193 -15.07 -7.41 -11.17
CA PRO A 193 -13.88 -6.77 -11.73
C PRO A 193 -13.11 -5.95 -10.69
N GLU A 194 -13.81 -5.27 -9.79
CA GLU A 194 -13.22 -4.47 -8.71
C GLU A 194 -12.46 -5.35 -7.70
N MET A 195 -13.03 -6.52 -7.37
CA MET A 195 -12.39 -7.49 -6.47
C MET A 195 -11.15 -8.12 -7.11
N LEU A 196 -11.24 -8.51 -8.38
CA LEU A 196 -10.13 -9.11 -9.13
C LEU A 196 -8.95 -8.16 -9.35
N ALA A 197 -9.14 -6.85 -9.19
CA ALA A 197 -8.07 -5.85 -9.30
C ALA A 197 -7.12 -5.83 -8.08
N SER A 198 -7.45 -6.52 -7.00
CA SER A 198 -6.55 -6.67 -5.85
C SER A 198 -5.42 -7.66 -6.15
N VAL A 199 -4.22 -7.38 -5.64
CA VAL A 199 -3.03 -8.24 -5.79
C VAL A 199 -3.26 -9.67 -5.29
N TYR A 200 -4.19 -9.89 -4.37
CA TYR A 200 -4.56 -11.21 -3.87
C TYR A 200 -5.22 -12.11 -4.92
N PHE A 201 -5.65 -11.56 -6.06
CA PHE A 201 -6.21 -12.30 -7.20
C PHE A 201 -5.20 -12.54 -8.32
N THR A 202 -3.96 -12.75 -7.93
CA THR A 202 -2.92 -13.20 -8.85
C THR A 202 -3.23 -14.61 -9.36
N MET A 203 -3.04 -14.83 -10.66
CA MET A 203 -3.31 -16.12 -11.30
C MET A 203 -2.11 -17.04 -11.19
N VAL A 204 -2.33 -18.22 -10.63
CA VAL A 204 -1.33 -19.28 -10.52
C VAL A 204 -1.78 -20.53 -11.26
N PRO A 205 -0.88 -21.28 -11.93
CA PRO A 205 -1.25 -22.46 -12.69
C PRO A 205 -1.57 -23.66 -11.80
N ARG A 206 -2.32 -24.60 -12.30
CA ARG A 206 -2.59 -25.89 -11.62
C ARG A 206 -1.27 -26.59 -11.26
N GLY A 207 -1.21 -27.07 -10.02
CA GLY A 207 0.01 -27.68 -9.47
C GLY A 207 1.04 -26.66 -8.99
N PHE A 208 0.62 -25.42 -8.76
CA PHE A 208 1.48 -24.36 -8.24
C PHE A 208 2.16 -24.73 -6.91
N ASP A 209 3.47 -24.51 -6.88
CA ASP A 209 4.31 -24.67 -5.69
C ASP A 209 5.03 -23.33 -5.41
N PRO A 210 4.78 -22.66 -4.28
CA PRO A 210 5.43 -21.38 -3.96
C PRO A 210 6.94 -21.50 -3.74
N LYS A 211 7.48 -22.68 -3.50
CA LYS A 211 8.93 -22.91 -3.38
C LYS A 211 9.64 -23.00 -4.73
N ASN A 212 8.90 -23.28 -5.78
CA ASN A 212 9.39 -23.35 -7.15
C ASN A 212 8.30 -22.80 -8.09
N PRO A 213 8.04 -21.48 -8.00
CA PRO A 213 6.89 -20.86 -8.62
C PRO A 213 6.93 -20.97 -10.15
N ASP A 214 5.75 -21.21 -10.71
CA ASP A 214 5.45 -21.11 -12.12
C ASP A 214 4.32 -20.10 -12.30
N GLY A 215 4.45 -19.18 -13.22
CA GLY A 215 3.50 -18.10 -13.44
C GLY A 215 3.41 -17.72 -14.91
N THR A 216 2.69 -16.66 -15.21
CA THR A 216 2.55 -16.11 -16.56
C THR A 216 3.25 -14.77 -16.72
N GLY A 217 3.82 -14.22 -15.64
CA GLY A 217 4.34 -12.86 -15.54
C GLY A 217 5.56 -12.57 -16.42
N PRO A 218 6.02 -11.30 -16.43
CA PRO A 218 7.10 -10.84 -17.29
C PRO A 218 8.48 -11.42 -16.96
N PHE A 219 8.66 -11.92 -15.74
CA PHE A 219 9.93 -12.53 -15.33
C PHE A 219 9.70 -13.91 -14.71
N LYS A 220 10.70 -14.78 -14.82
CA LYS A 220 10.71 -16.15 -14.32
C LYS A 220 11.60 -16.26 -13.10
N PHE A 221 11.24 -17.13 -12.19
CA PHE A 221 12.01 -17.46 -11.00
C PHE A 221 13.39 -17.99 -11.35
N GLN A 222 14.41 -17.47 -10.64
CA GLN A 222 15.77 -17.99 -10.67
C GLN A 222 16.26 -18.34 -9.27
N ASP A 223 16.15 -17.41 -8.28
CA ASP A 223 16.61 -17.62 -6.92
C ASP A 223 15.80 -16.82 -5.91
N PHE A 224 15.70 -17.33 -4.68
CA PHE A 224 15.03 -16.67 -3.57
C PHE A 224 15.54 -17.13 -2.22
N THR A 225 15.99 -16.18 -1.41
CA THR A 225 16.33 -16.36 -0.01
C THR A 225 15.42 -15.46 0.83
N PRO A 226 14.41 -16.02 1.55
CA PRO A 226 13.49 -15.24 2.36
C PRO A 226 14.20 -14.26 3.30
N GLY A 227 13.71 -13.02 3.38
CA GLY A 227 14.31 -11.97 4.19
C GLY A 227 15.59 -11.34 3.63
N VAL A 228 16.17 -11.89 2.56
CA VAL A 228 17.46 -11.46 2.02
C VAL A 228 17.35 -10.93 0.60
N SER A 229 17.00 -11.79 -0.35
CA SER A 229 17.03 -11.42 -1.77
C SER A 229 16.20 -12.35 -2.66
N SER A 230 15.96 -11.88 -3.88
CA SER A 230 15.41 -12.70 -4.97
C SER A 230 16.01 -12.28 -6.31
N THR A 231 16.09 -13.22 -7.24
CA THR A 231 16.50 -12.96 -8.63
C THR A 231 15.50 -13.60 -9.58
N PHE A 232 15.07 -12.80 -10.54
CA PHE A 232 14.16 -13.22 -11.61
C PHE A 232 14.74 -12.83 -12.95
N VAL A 233 14.54 -13.67 -13.96
CA VAL A 233 15.05 -13.47 -15.33
C VAL A 233 13.91 -13.28 -16.31
N ARG A 234 14.18 -12.58 -17.41
CA ARG A 234 13.21 -12.31 -18.47
C ARG A 234 12.42 -13.55 -18.86
N ASN A 235 11.10 -13.41 -19.00
CA ASN A 235 10.26 -14.37 -19.69
C ASN A 235 10.25 -14.04 -21.21
N PRO A 236 10.96 -14.79 -22.05
CA PRO A 236 11.02 -14.49 -23.50
C PRO A 236 9.68 -14.76 -24.21
N ASN A 237 8.79 -15.51 -23.57
CA ASN A 237 7.48 -15.87 -24.10
C ASN A 237 6.35 -15.11 -23.37
N TYR A 238 6.66 -13.92 -22.83
CA TYR A 238 5.64 -13.11 -22.17
C TYR A 238 4.55 -12.74 -23.17
N TRP A 239 3.31 -12.86 -22.75
CA TRP A 239 2.15 -12.69 -23.63
C TRP A 239 1.94 -11.26 -24.16
N GLN A 240 2.48 -10.26 -23.45
CA GLN A 240 2.48 -8.87 -23.93
C GLN A 240 3.68 -8.63 -24.83
N SER A 241 3.42 -8.15 -26.03
CA SER A 241 4.44 -7.88 -27.03
C SER A 241 5.33 -6.69 -26.66
N GLY A 242 6.64 -6.79 -26.87
CA GLY A 242 7.59 -5.71 -26.69
C GLY A 242 8.11 -5.51 -25.25
N VAL A 243 7.61 -6.24 -24.30
CA VAL A 243 8.04 -6.22 -22.90
C VAL A 243 8.26 -7.64 -22.38
N PRO A 244 9.04 -7.84 -21.29
CA PRO A 244 9.78 -6.86 -20.52
C PRO A 244 11.04 -6.39 -21.26
N HIS A 245 11.49 -5.17 -20.94
CA HIS A 245 12.72 -4.62 -21.54
C HIS A 245 13.99 -5.15 -20.87
N LEU A 246 13.95 -5.37 -19.56
CA LEU A 246 15.08 -5.85 -18.75
C LEU A 246 15.39 -7.34 -19.02
N ASP A 247 16.64 -7.75 -18.81
CA ASP A 247 17.03 -9.17 -18.79
C ASP A 247 16.60 -9.85 -17.48
N GLY A 248 16.40 -9.07 -16.42
CA GLY A 248 15.91 -9.56 -15.15
C GLY A 248 15.94 -8.49 -14.06
N VAL A 249 15.53 -8.89 -12.86
CA VAL A 249 15.50 -8.05 -11.66
C VAL A 249 16.10 -8.83 -10.50
N THR A 250 17.03 -8.21 -9.79
CA THR A 250 17.51 -8.68 -8.48
C THR A 250 16.97 -7.74 -7.41
N THR A 251 16.22 -8.28 -6.46
CA THR A 251 15.73 -7.54 -5.30
C THR A 251 16.57 -7.91 -4.09
N THR A 252 17.13 -6.91 -3.41
CA THR A 252 17.81 -7.05 -2.12
C THR A 252 16.97 -6.38 -1.04
N ASN A 253 16.65 -7.09 0.02
CA ASN A 253 15.94 -6.52 1.14
C ASN A 253 16.88 -5.64 1.96
N ILE A 254 16.48 -4.39 2.22
CA ILE A 254 17.24 -3.42 2.99
C ILE A 254 16.38 -2.98 4.18
N ALA A 255 16.92 -3.14 5.39
CA ALA A 255 16.13 -3.04 6.62
C ALA A 255 15.67 -1.60 6.96
N ASP A 256 16.42 -0.58 6.51
CA ASP A 256 16.14 0.81 6.85
C ASP A 256 16.38 1.76 5.67
N GLU A 257 15.66 2.89 5.71
CA GLU A 257 15.67 3.89 4.65
C GLU A 257 17.05 4.54 4.44
N THR A 258 17.81 4.77 5.51
CA THR A 258 19.16 5.36 5.39
C THR A 258 20.08 4.45 4.59
N SER A 259 20.01 3.15 4.85
CA SER A 259 20.74 2.13 4.09
C SER A 259 20.28 2.06 2.63
N GLN A 260 18.97 2.18 2.34
CA GLN A 260 18.45 2.26 0.97
C GLN A 260 19.00 3.48 0.22
N VAL A 261 18.93 4.65 0.83
CA VAL A 261 19.46 5.91 0.24
C VAL A 261 20.95 5.78 -0.06
N ASN A 262 21.73 5.27 0.89
CA ASN A 262 23.17 5.06 0.71
C ASN A 262 23.48 4.06 -0.41
N ALA A 263 22.73 2.95 -0.48
CA ALA A 263 22.89 1.94 -1.52
C ALA A 263 22.59 2.50 -2.92
N LEU A 264 21.56 3.33 -3.06
CA LEU A 264 21.24 4.00 -4.32
C LEU A 264 22.31 5.02 -4.71
N GLN A 265 22.75 5.89 -3.81
CA GLN A 265 23.76 6.92 -4.09
C GLN A 265 25.13 6.33 -4.39
N SER A 266 25.47 5.17 -3.80
CA SER A 266 26.71 4.44 -4.08
C SER A 266 26.61 3.50 -5.29
N ASN A 267 25.51 3.50 -6.04
CA ASN A 267 25.25 2.60 -7.18
C ASN A 267 25.28 1.10 -6.82
N GLN A 268 24.99 0.71 -5.58
CA GLN A 268 24.80 -0.69 -5.19
C GLN A 268 23.46 -1.21 -5.69
N VAL A 269 22.44 -0.36 -5.69
CA VAL A 269 21.12 -0.61 -6.29
C VAL A 269 20.77 0.48 -7.29
N ASP A 270 19.79 0.21 -8.17
CA ASP A 270 19.37 1.12 -9.24
C ASP A 270 18.05 1.81 -8.90
N VAL A 271 17.23 1.19 -8.05
CA VAL A 271 15.92 1.71 -7.60
C VAL A 271 15.75 1.37 -6.12
N VAL A 272 15.09 2.25 -5.38
CA VAL A 272 14.63 2.02 -4.01
C VAL A 272 13.17 2.43 -3.87
N ASP A 273 12.46 1.79 -2.95
CA ASP A 273 11.02 1.90 -2.78
C ASP A 273 10.63 2.48 -1.40
N PHE A 274 9.40 2.94 -1.27
CA PHE A 274 8.75 3.38 -0.01
C PHE A 274 9.56 4.34 0.85
N LEU A 275 10.14 5.36 0.24
CA LEU A 275 10.91 6.38 0.94
C LEU A 275 10.00 7.36 1.70
N SER A 276 10.56 7.98 2.74
CA SER A 276 9.93 9.12 3.42
C SER A 276 10.23 10.45 2.72
N GLN A 277 9.43 11.47 3.01
CA GLN A 277 9.65 12.82 2.52
C GLN A 277 11.03 13.38 2.93
N GLY A 278 11.58 12.92 4.06
CA GLY A 278 12.87 13.37 4.57
C GLY A 278 14.05 13.09 3.64
N SER A 279 13.98 12.05 2.83
CA SER A 279 15.06 11.66 1.91
C SER A 279 15.02 12.37 0.55
N VAL A 280 13.89 12.99 0.19
CA VAL A 280 13.65 13.55 -1.15
C VAL A 280 14.71 14.58 -1.55
N ALA A 281 14.95 15.59 -0.69
CA ALA A 281 15.89 16.66 -1.02
C ALA A 281 17.33 16.16 -1.21
N ALA A 282 17.77 15.22 -0.37
CA ALA A 282 19.11 14.65 -0.46
C ALA A 282 19.29 13.80 -1.73
N LEU A 283 18.27 13.04 -2.10
CA LEU A 283 18.29 12.23 -3.33
C LEU A 283 18.29 13.09 -4.60
N GLN A 284 17.46 14.13 -4.64
CA GLN A 284 17.43 15.08 -5.75
C GLN A 284 18.76 15.83 -5.90
N ALA A 285 19.36 16.30 -4.79
CA ALA A 285 20.68 16.93 -4.78
C ALA A 285 21.78 15.96 -5.25
N GLY A 286 21.65 14.66 -4.98
CA GLY A 286 22.51 13.59 -5.46
C GLY A 286 22.27 13.20 -6.93
N GLY A 287 21.36 13.86 -7.64
CA GLY A 287 21.05 13.58 -9.05
C GLY A 287 20.19 12.36 -9.29
N MET A 288 19.53 11.82 -8.24
CA MET A 288 18.59 10.72 -8.37
C MET A 288 17.23 11.21 -8.88
N HIS A 289 16.53 10.38 -9.65
CA HIS A 289 15.14 10.62 -10.01
C HIS A 289 14.24 10.23 -8.85
N VAL A 290 13.52 11.18 -8.28
CA VAL A 290 12.55 10.94 -7.25
C VAL A 290 11.16 10.99 -7.86
N ASN A 291 10.42 9.91 -7.72
CA ASN A 291 9.06 9.75 -8.19
C ASN A 291 8.11 9.83 -6.98
N ILE A 292 7.16 10.77 -7.00
CA ILE A 292 6.18 10.97 -5.92
C ILE A 292 4.79 10.72 -6.49
N SER A 293 4.27 9.52 -6.24
CA SER A 293 2.96 9.10 -6.70
C SER A 293 1.89 9.55 -5.72
N LYS A 294 0.90 10.31 -6.18
CA LYS A 294 -0.34 10.54 -5.44
C LYS A 294 -1.19 9.27 -5.51
N THR A 295 -1.53 8.71 -4.35
CA THR A 295 -2.23 7.43 -4.27
C THR A 295 -3.57 7.55 -3.55
N GLY A 296 -4.39 6.50 -3.64
CA GLY A 296 -5.56 6.32 -2.78
C GLY A 296 -5.25 5.56 -1.49
N GLY A 297 -3.96 5.31 -1.20
CA GLY A 297 -3.52 4.70 0.04
C GLY A 297 -3.74 5.63 1.23
N TRP A 298 -4.20 5.11 2.35
CA TRP A 298 -4.61 5.91 3.51
C TRP A 298 -4.16 5.29 4.82
N GLY A 299 -3.84 6.16 5.80
CA GLY A 299 -3.39 5.79 7.12
C GLY A 299 -4.40 6.24 8.19
N PRO A 300 -5.41 5.41 8.52
CA PRO A 300 -6.42 5.80 9.49
C PRO A 300 -5.93 5.71 10.93
N PHE A 301 -6.57 6.52 11.79
CA PHE A 301 -6.71 6.17 13.19
C PHE A 301 -7.99 5.35 13.34
N THR A 302 -7.90 4.24 14.07
CA THR A 302 -8.97 3.24 14.21
C THR A 302 -9.57 3.31 15.60
N MET A 303 -10.86 3.58 15.69
CA MET A 303 -11.62 3.66 16.95
C MET A 303 -12.55 2.46 17.08
N ARG A 304 -12.34 1.62 18.10
CA ARG A 304 -13.17 0.44 18.37
C ARG A 304 -14.58 0.88 18.84
N VAL A 305 -15.57 0.76 17.95
CA VAL A 305 -16.95 1.22 18.25
C VAL A 305 -17.68 0.34 19.26
N ASP A 306 -17.14 -0.82 19.59
CA ASP A 306 -17.65 -1.77 20.58
C ASP A 306 -16.98 -1.63 21.95
N GLN A 307 -16.05 -0.69 22.12
CA GLN A 307 -15.30 -0.47 23.35
C GLN A 307 -15.30 1.00 23.76
N LYS A 308 -15.30 1.22 25.09
CA LYS A 308 -15.10 2.58 25.63
C LYS A 308 -13.71 3.12 25.29
N PRO A 309 -13.62 4.42 25.02
CA PRO A 309 -14.69 5.42 25.03
C PRO A 309 -15.41 5.56 23.68
N PHE A 310 -15.06 4.77 22.67
CA PHE A 310 -15.53 4.92 21.28
C PHE A 310 -16.85 4.21 20.98
N ASP A 311 -17.47 3.52 21.95
CA ASP A 311 -18.85 3.08 21.88
C ASP A 311 -19.84 4.27 21.78
N ASP A 312 -19.45 5.44 22.31
CA ASP A 312 -20.20 6.69 22.15
C ASP A 312 -19.80 7.41 20.85
N VAL A 313 -20.77 7.61 19.97
CA VAL A 313 -20.56 8.30 18.69
C VAL A 313 -20.07 9.75 18.88
N ARG A 314 -20.48 10.42 19.96
CA ARG A 314 -20.06 11.80 20.25
C ARG A 314 -18.56 11.89 20.49
N VAL A 315 -17.98 10.88 21.14
CA VAL A 315 -16.52 10.80 21.34
C VAL A 315 -15.81 10.62 19.98
N ARG A 316 -16.32 9.73 19.12
CA ARG A 316 -15.75 9.53 17.79
C ARG A 316 -15.83 10.80 16.93
N GLN A 317 -16.95 11.53 16.98
CA GLN A 317 -17.11 12.82 16.30
C GLN A 317 -16.15 13.88 16.84
N ALA A 318 -15.97 13.95 18.17
CA ALA A 318 -15.00 14.85 18.80
C ALA A 318 -13.57 14.56 18.31
N PHE A 319 -13.16 13.29 18.26
CA PHE A 319 -11.83 12.89 17.81
C PHE A 319 -11.57 13.27 16.33
N ARG A 320 -12.60 13.21 15.47
CA ARG A 320 -12.49 13.67 14.08
C ARG A 320 -12.35 15.19 13.97
N LEU A 321 -13.03 15.96 14.84
CA LEU A 321 -12.94 17.42 14.88
C LEU A 321 -11.63 17.93 15.49
N ILE A 322 -10.92 17.12 16.27
CA ILE A 322 -9.59 17.43 16.81
C ILE A 322 -8.56 17.57 15.68
N VAL A 323 -8.71 16.85 14.57
CA VAL A 323 -7.65 16.73 13.56
C VAL A 323 -7.61 17.95 12.64
N ASP A 324 -6.53 18.71 12.67
CA ASP A 324 -6.13 19.59 11.59
C ASP A 324 -5.42 18.75 10.52
N ARG A 325 -6.16 18.39 9.49
CA ARG A 325 -5.72 17.48 8.42
C ARG A 325 -4.65 18.09 7.53
N LYS A 326 -4.75 19.40 7.27
CA LYS A 326 -3.76 20.13 6.45
C LYS A 326 -2.43 20.25 7.18
N GLU A 327 -2.48 20.62 8.49
CA GLU A 327 -1.30 20.64 9.34
C GLU A 327 -0.65 19.26 9.42
N MET A 328 -1.44 18.19 9.61
CA MET A 328 -0.95 16.82 9.69
C MET A 328 -0.29 16.38 8.37
N LEU A 329 -0.94 16.59 7.23
CA LEU A 329 -0.36 16.29 5.91
C LEU A 329 0.95 17.07 5.67
N GLY A 330 0.99 18.35 6.09
CA GLY A 330 2.17 19.19 6.00
C GLY A 330 3.34 18.67 6.84
N GLN A 331 3.07 18.31 8.11
CA GLN A 331 4.11 17.83 9.02
C GLN A 331 4.61 16.43 8.69
N VAL A 332 3.73 15.53 8.23
CA VAL A 332 4.08 14.13 8.00
C VAL A 332 4.66 13.91 6.61
N PHE A 333 4.10 14.54 5.58
CA PHE A 333 4.44 14.31 4.17
C PHE A 333 4.89 15.57 3.42
N GLY A 334 5.22 16.66 4.12
CA GLY A 334 5.63 17.90 3.47
C GLY A 334 4.56 18.51 2.56
N GLY A 335 3.28 18.20 2.82
CA GLY A 335 2.15 18.62 1.99
C GLY A 335 1.92 17.77 0.75
N GLN A 336 2.69 16.71 0.54
CA GLN A 336 2.45 15.74 -0.53
C GLN A 336 1.31 14.78 -0.16
N GLY A 337 0.60 14.26 -1.16
CA GLY A 337 -0.60 13.44 -0.96
C GLY A 337 -1.88 14.26 -1.03
N GLU A 338 -2.96 13.75 -0.47
CA GLU A 338 -4.28 14.42 -0.49
C GLU A 338 -4.87 14.48 0.93
N VAL A 339 -5.61 15.55 1.22
CA VAL A 339 -6.31 15.71 2.51
C VAL A 339 -7.47 14.72 2.57
N GLY A 340 -7.57 13.97 3.66
CA GLY A 340 -8.67 13.05 3.91
C GLY A 340 -9.93 13.73 4.46
N ASN A 341 -11.04 13.01 4.44
CA ASN A 341 -12.33 13.48 4.96
C ASN A 341 -13.12 12.36 5.66
N ASP A 342 -12.43 11.50 6.40
CA ASP A 342 -12.97 10.36 7.17
C ASP A 342 -13.70 9.29 6.34
N VAL A 343 -13.53 9.34 5.03
CA VAL A 343 -14.00 8.35 4.05
C VAL A 343 -12.81 7.86 3.24
N PHE A 344 -12.73 6.58 2.98
CA PHE A 344 -11.66 5.93 2.21
C PHE A 344 -11.95 5.90 0.70
N SER A 345 -11.01 5.38 -0.09
CA SER A 345 -11.13 5.16 -1.55
C SER A 345 -11.38 6.44 -2.36
N ILE A 346 -10.58 7.50 -2.09
CA ILE A 346 -10.70 8.82 -2.74
C ILE A 346 -10.64 8.76 -4.28
N LEU A 347 -9.99 7.73 -4.84
CA LEU A 347 -9.88 7.56 -6.29
C LEU A 347 -11.06 6.81 -6.91
N ASP A 348 -11.96 6.25 -6.10
CA ASP A 348 -13.17 5.58 -6.60
C ASP A 348 -14.10 6.61 -7.27
N LYS A 349 -14.67 6.24 -8.42
CA LYS A 349 -15.61 7.10 -9.14
C LYS A 349 -16.87 7.41 -8.35
N SER A 350 -17.22 6.55 -7.40
CA SER A 350 -18.36 6.68 -6.49
C SER A 350 -18.04 7.46 -5.22
N TYR A 351 -16.79 7.94 -5.06
CA TYR A 351 -16.43 8.76 -3.89
C TYR A 351 -17.33 9.98 -3.78
N PRO A 352 -17.97 10.23 -2.63
CA PRO A 352 -18.92 11.33 -2.48
C PRO A 352 -18.22 12.69 -2.58
N LYS A 353 -18.69 13.53 -3.49
CA LYS A 353 -18.15 14.88 -3.71
C LYS A 353 -18.95 15.96 -2.99
N ASP A 354 -20.08 15.59 -2.42
CA ASP A 354 -21.03 16.45 -1.72
C ASP A 354 -20.77 16.55 -0.21
N LEU A 355 -19.90 15.69 0.35
CA LEU A 355 -19.51 15.78 1.74
C LEU A 355 -18.66 17.04 1.99
N PRO A 356 -19.04 17.91 2.93
CA PRO A 356 -18.23 19.06 3.28
C PRO A 356 -16.88 18.60 3.87
N GLN A 357 -15.80 19.29 3.49
CA GLN A 357 -14.51 19.01 4.08
C GLN A 357 -14.55 19.26 5.59
N ARG A 358 -14.22 18.24 6.38
CA ARG A 358 -14.17 18.37 7.83
C ARG A 358 -12.93 19.17 8.23
N GLU A 359 -13.15 20.33 8.78
CA GLU A 359 -12.10 21.18 9.36
C GLU A 359 -11.95 20.91 10.87
N GLN A 360 -10.82 21.32 11.46
CA GLN A 360 -10.63 21.27 12.91
C GLN A 360 -11.61 22.19 13.62
N ASP A 361 -12.30 21.68 14.64
CA ASP A 361 -13.17 22.47 15.54
C ASP A 361 -12.99 22.01 16.98
N ILE A 362 -12.06 22.66 17.68
CA ILE A 362 -11.69 22.30 19.05
C ILE A 362 -12.82 22.61 20.04
N ASP A 363 -13.58 23.67 19.84
CA ASP A 363 -14.67 24.05 20.75
C ASP A 363 -15.84 23.09 20.63
N GLN A 364 -16.22 22.68 19.41
CA GLN A 364 -17.21 21.64 19.20
C GLN A 364 -16.73 20.29 19.73
N ALA A 365 -15.44 19.94 19.54
CA ALA A 365 -14.86 18.71 20.11
C ALA A 365 -15.00 18.67 21.62
N LYS A 366 -14.64 19.76 22.33
CA LYS A 366 -14.83 19.88 23.79
C LYS A 366 -16.29 19.74 24.20
N SER A 367 -17.19 20.37 23.47
CA SER A 367 -18.63 20.30 23.75
C SER A 367 -19.16 18.85 23.65
N LEU A 368 -18.75 18.11 22.61
CA LEU A 368 -19.11 16.71 22.41
C LEU A 368 -18.53 15.80 23.50
N LEU A 369 -17.25 15.99 23.86
CA LEU A 369 -16.59 15.25 24.95
C LEU A 369 -17.29 15.49 26.27
N LYS A 370 -17.63 16.73 26.57
CA LYS A 370 -18.40 17.08 27.78
C LYS A 370 -19.78 16.41 27.79
N ALA A 371 -20.50 16.48 26.68
CA ALA A 371 -21.82 15.85 26.54
C ALA A 371 -21.74 14.31 26.70
N ALA A 372 -20.61 13.70 26.35
CA ALA A 372 -20.33 12.28 26.51
C ALA A 372 -19.78 11.90 27.91
N GLY A 373 -19.51 12.88 28.79
CA GLY A 373 -18.85 12.64 30.09
C GLY A 373 -17.38 12.19 29.95
N ALA A 374 -16.73 12.57 28.86
CA ALA A 374 -15.36 12.20 28.50
C ALA A 374 -14.39 13.41 28.55
N GLU A 375 -14.68 14.41 29.41
CA GLU A 375 -13.77 15.52 29.68
C GLU A 375 -12.47 15.00 30.32
N ASN A 376 -11.32 15.52 29.89
CA ASN A 376 -10.00 15.12 30.35
C ASN A 376 -9.65 13.64 30.10
N LEU A 377 -10.20 13.08 29.03
CA LEU A 377 -9.96 11.69 28.65
C LEU A 377 -8.46 11.42 28.47
N GLY A 378 -7.97 10.34 29.11
CA GLY A 378 -6.65 9.74 28.84
C GLY A 378 -6.83 8.44 28.06
N ILE A 379 -6.05 8.29 26.97
CA ILE A 379 -6.12 7.08 26.14
C ILE A 379 -4.77 6.79 25.47
N ASP A 380 -4.44 5.50 25.36
CA ASP A 380 -3.30 5.05 24.59
C ASP A 380 -3.65 5.00 23.10
N LEU A 381 -2.78 5.56 22.26
CA LEU A 381 -2.78 5.38 20.81
C LEU A 381 -1.63 4.44 20.43
N VAL A 382 -1.97 3.22 20.07
CA VAL A 382 -0.96 2.23 19.67
C VAL A 382 -0.60 2.41 18.20
N THR A 383 0.71 2.54 17.92
CA THR A 383 1.25 2.73 16.57
C THR A 383 2.47 1.83 16.33
N THR A 384 2.85 1.68 15.06
CA THR A 384 4.02 0.93 14.62
C THR A 384 4.61 1.55 13.35
N PRO A 385 5.93 1.44 13.07
CA PRO A 385 6.55 1.98 11.87
C PRO A 385 6.35 1.06 10.64
N ASN A 386 5.12 0.57 10.42
CA ASN A 386 4.82 -0.39 9.36
C ASN A 386 4.49 0.25 8.00
N ALA A 387 4.16 1.54 7.98
CA ALA A 387 3.99 2.34 6.78
C ALA A 387 4.54 3.75 6.97
N PRO A 388 4.90 4.45 5.88
CA PRO A 388 5.43 5.81 5.96
C PRO A 388 4.50 6.74 6.75
N GLY A 389 5.09 7.51 7.67
CA GLY A 389 4.40 8.57 8.41
C GLY A 389 3.51 8.11 9.58
N MET A 390 3.27 6.83 9.81
CA MET A 390 2.36 6.36 10.87
C MET A 390 2.74 6.89 12.26
N VAL A 391 3.97 6.66 12.70
CA VAL A 391 4.43 7.11 14.05
C VAL A 391 4.38 8.63 14.16
N GLN A 392 4.79 9.33 13.10
CA GLN A 392 4.77 10.79 13.08
C GLN A 392 3.34 11.35 13.13
N ALA A 393 2.41 10.75 12.39
CA ALA A 393 0.99 11.12 12.44
C ALA A 393 0.39 10.90 13.85
N ALA A 394 0.77 9.83 14.55
CA ALA A 394 0.35 9.61 15.95
C ALA A 394 0.83 10.72 16.89
N GLN A 395 2.07 11.17 16.73
CA GLN A 395 2.63 12.28 17.52
C GLN A 395 1.94 13.61 17.24
N VAL A 396 1.64 13.89 15.96
CA VAL A 396 0.88 15.08 15.55
C VAL A 396 -0.53 15.03 16.15
N PHE A 397 -1.22 13.88 16.02
CA PHE A 397 -2.54 13.71 16.62
C PHE A 397 -2.55 13.93 18.13
N ALA A 398 -1.60 13.35 18.85
CA ALA A 398 -1.48 13.55 20.31
C ALA A 398 -1.28 15.03 20.69
N THR A 399 -0.53 15.77 19.87
CA THR A 399 -0.33 17.22 20.06
C THR A 399 -1.62 18.01 19.82
N GLN A 400 -2.36 17.67 18.77
CA GLN A 400 -3.63 18.32 18.45
C GLN A 400 -4.71 17.97 19.50
N ALA A 401 -4.74 16.74 20.01
CA ALA A 401 -5.69 16.27 21.02
C ALA A 401 -5.61 17.04 22.35
N LYS A 402 -4.41 17.48 22.74
CA LYS A 402 -4.21 18.32 23.94
C LYS A 402 -5.00 19.63 23.87
N LYS A 403 -5.20 20.21 22.68
CA LYS A 403 -5.99 21.43 22.50
C LYS A 403 -7.46 21.23 22.93
N ALA A 404 -7.97 20.01 22.80
CA ALA A 404 -9.32 19.60 23.21
C ALA A 404 -9.40 19.03 24.65
N GLY A 405 -8.29 19.01 25.39
CA GLY A 405 -8.23 18.45 26.75
C GLY A 405 -8.10 16.92 26.78
N VAL A 406 -7.79 16.28 25.64
CA VAL A 406 -7.56 14.83 25.57
C VAL A 406 -6.07 14.54 25.70
N ASN A 407 -5.72 13.66 26.65
CA ASN A 407 -4.35 13.23 26.85
C ASN A 407 -4.12 11.88 26.12
N VAL A 408 -3.55 11.96 24.92
CA VAL A 408 -3.19 10.80 24.12
C VAL A 408 -1.76 10.39 24.42
N ASN A 409 -1.56 9.18 24.96
CA ASN A 409 -0.26 8.56 25.16
C ASN A 409 0.08 7.71 23.90
N VAL A 410 1.11 8.10 23.17
CA VAL A 410 1.54 7.36 21.97
C VAL A 410 2.40 6.17 22.41
N VAL A 411 1.90 4.96 22.16
CA VAL A 411 2.55 3.69 22.46
C VAL A 411 3.09 3.11 21.16
N GLN A 412 4.36 3.36 20.87
CA GLN A 412 5.01 2.77 19.71
C GLN A 412 5.44 1.34 20.00
N GLN A 413 5.06 0.41 19.15
CA GLN A 413 5.45 -1.01 19.19
C GLN A 413 6.30 -1.38 17.98
N THR A 414 7.06 -2.47 18.10
CA THR A 414 7.65 -3.11 16.91
C THR A 414 6.52 -3.65 16.02
N THR A 415 6.78 -3.80 14.72
CA THR A 415 5.80 -4.38 13.80
C THR A 415 5.36 -5.78 14.24
N THR A 416 6.30 -6.60 14.72
CA THR A 416 6.01 -7.95 15.23
C THR A 416 5.09 -7.91 16.45
N ASP A 417 5.39 -7.07 17.45
CA ASP A 417 4.57 -6.97 18.66
C ASP A 417 3.18 -6.41 18.36
N TYR A 418 3.11 -5.44 17.46
CA TYR A 418 1.83 -4.84 17.05
C TYR A 418 0.89 -5.90 16.47
N PHE A 419 1.35 -6.67 15.49
CA PHE A 419 0.51 -7.71 14.86
C PHE A 419 0.18 -8.87 15.80
N ALA A 420 1.10 -9.24 16.69
CA ALA A 420 0.86 -10.33 17.65
C ALA A 420 -0.12 -9.94 18.77
N ASN A 421 -0.02 -8.72 19.30
CA ASN A 421 -0.62 -8.36 20.58
C ASN A 421 -1.73 -7.28 20.49
N SER A 422 -1.63 -6.34 19.55
CA SER A 422 -2.50 -5.15 19.50
C SER A 422 -3.45 -5.11 18.31
N TYR A 423 -3.06 -5.71 17.19
CA TYR A 423 -3.81 -5.74 15.95
C TYR A 423 -5.25 -6.26 16.15
N LEU A 424 -6.25 -5.49 15.71
CA LEU A 424 -7.68 -5.76 15.88
C LEU A 424 -8.18 -5.88 17.36
N LYS A 425 -7.36 -5.52 18.36
CA LYS A 425 -7.69 -5.77 19.78
C LYS A 425 -7.82 -4.50 20.61
N VAL A 426 -6.96 -3.51 20.36
CA VAL A 426 -6.90 -2.31 21.20
C VAL A 426 -7.96 -1.27 20.81
N PRO A 427 -8.42 -0.44 21.78
CA PRO A 427 -9.49 0.55 21.52
C PRO A 427 -9.13 1.61 20.50
N PHE A 428 -7.85 2.03 20.46
CA PHE A 428 -7.37 3.10 19.60
C PHE A 428 -5.99 2.78 19.05
N SER A 429 -5.89 2.70 17.72
CA SER A 429 -4.65 2.37 17.03
C SER A 429 -4.59 3.02 15.65
N GLN A 430 -3.57 2.68 14.90
CA GLN A 430 -3.45 3.06 13.50
C GLN A 430 -3.36 1.82 12.60
N ASP A 431 -3.75 2.00 11.35
CA ASP A 431 -3.59 1.02 10.29
C ASP A 431 -3.15 1.71 9.00
N TYR A 432 -2.90 0.93 7.96
CA TYR A 432 -2.60 1.43 6.63
C TYR A 432 -3.29 0.58 5.57
N TRP A 433 -3.68 1.23 4.48
CA TRP A 433 -4.36 0.60 3.37
C TRP A 433 -3.80 1.11 2.05
N GLN A 434 -3.65 0.21 1.10
CA GLN A 434 -3.29 0.58 -0.27
C GLN A 434 -4.52 1.12 -1.02
N THR A 435 -4.29 1.64 -2.22
CA THR A 435 -5.37 2.06 -3.11
C THR A 435 -6.33 0.90 -3.38
N GLY A 436 -7.62 1.14 -3.20
CA GLY A 436 -8.67 0.18 -3.48
C GLY A 436 -9.98 0.88 -3.88
N THR A 437 -10.85 0.17 -4.58
CA THR A 437 -12.22 0.65 -4.81
C THR A 437 -13.01 0.64 -3.51
N TYR A 438 -14.08 1.43 -3.44
CA TYR A 438 -14.88 1.54 -2.22
C TYR A 438 -15.44 0.19 -1.78
N MET A 439 -16.04 -0.56 -2.71
CA MET A 439 -16.65 -1.86 -2.38
C MET A 439 -15.62 -2.91 -1.94
N PHE A 440 -14.42 -2.91 -2.55
CA PHE A 440 -13.32 -3.78 -2.11
C PHE A 440 -12.87 -3.41 -0.68
N THR A 441 -12.57 -2.13 -0.45
CA THR A 441 -12.09 -1.65 0.85
C THR A 441 -13.15 -1.87 1.95
N ALA A 442 -14.43 -1.56 1.68
CA ALA A 442 -15.53 -1.82 2.60
C ALA A 442 -15.64 -3.31 2.96
N GLY A 443 -15.54 -4.19 1.96
CA GLY A 443 -15.58 -5.64 2.15
C GLY A 443 -14.44 -6.19 2.99
N GLN A 444 -13.29 -5.53 2.96
CA GLN A 444 -12.12 -5.92 3.77
C GLN A 444 -12.12 -5.29 5.17
N SER A 445 -12.69 -4.08 5.35
CA SER A 445 -12.48 -3.26 6.55
C SER A 445 -13.72 -3.05 7.42
N GLN A 446 -14.94 -3.13 6.90
CA GLN A 446 -16.14 -2.70 7.65
C GLN A 446 -17.39 -3.56 7.43
N ALA A 447 -17.51 -4.18 6.26
CA ALA A 447 -18.69 -5.01 5.94
C ALA A 447 -18.83 -6.21 6.88
N PRO A 448 -20.00 -6.87 6.92
CA PRO A 448 -20.16 -8.08 7.70
C PRO A 448 -19.10 -9.14 7.37
N ASN A 449 -18.45 -9.68 8.39
CA ASN A 449 -17.35 -10.65 8.28
C ASN A 449 -16.07 -10.12 7.60
N ALA A 450 -15.89 -8.81 7.50
CA ALA A 450 -14.65 -8.21 7.00
C ALA A 450 -13.45 -8.69 7.85
N PRO A 451 -12.39 -9.23 7.22
CA PRO A 451 -11.27 -9.84 7.94
C PRO A 451 -10.44 -8.83 8.71
N PHE A 452 -10.48 -7.57 8.31
CA PHE A 452 -9.71 -6.48 8.88
C PHE A 452 -10.61 -5.37 9.43
N ASN A 453 -11.72 -5.75 10.09
CA ASN A 453 -12.60 -4.79 10.73
C ASN A 453 -11.99 -4.26 12.05
N PHE A 454 -11.02 -3.38 11.96
CA PHE A 454 -10.31 -2.78 13.11
C PHE A 454 -11.26 -2.09 14.09
N CYS A 455 -12.24 -1.41 13.54
CA CYS A 455 -13.19 -0.64 14.34
C CYS A 455 -14.29 -1.50 14.93
N GLN A 456 -14.39 -2.78 14.55
CA GLN A 456 -15.54 -3.64 14.87
C GLN A 456 -16.87 -2.96 14.51
N PHE A 457 -16.85 -2.22 13.39
CA PHE A 457 -18.00 -1.49 12.91
C PHE A 457 -19.09 -2.48 12.45
N ASN A 458 -20.30 -2.29 12.97
CA ASN A 458 -21.43 -3.15 12.66
C ASN A 458 -22.73 -2.31 12.68
N ASP A 459 -22.88 -1.43 11.70
CA ASP A 459 -24.06 -0.58 11.54
C ASP A 459 -25.08 -1.29 10.64
N PRO A 460 -26.33 -1.54 11.09
CA PRO A 460 -27.32 -2.29 10.32
C PRO A 460 -27.69 -1.62 8.98
N GLU A 461 -27.73 -0.28 8.94
CA GLU A 461 -28.03 0.47 7.72
C GLU A 461 -26.87 0.34 6.71
N TYR A 462 -25.63 0.50 7.17
CA TYR A 462 -24.44 0.29 6.35
C TYR A 462 -24.41 -1.11 5.77
N ASN A 463 -24.64 -2.14 6.61
CA ASN A 463 -24.62 -3.54 6.19
C ASN A 463 -25.71 -3.84 5.13
N SER A 464 -26.90 -3.25 5.30
CA SER A 464 -27.98 -3.37 4.33
C SER A 464 -27.62 -2.70 2.98
N LEU A 465 -27.07 -1.49 3.03
CA LEU A 465 -26.63 -0.76 1.83
C LEU A 465 -25.47 -1.49 1.11
N TYR A 466 -24.52 -2.05 1.87
CA TYR A 466 -23.44 -2.85 1.31
C TYR A 466 -23.98 -4.07 0.55
N SER A 467 -24.91 -4.81 1.15
CA SER A 467 -25.53 -5.97 0.50
C SER A 467 -26.31 -5.58 -0.76
N GLN A 468 -27.02 -4.45 -0.74
CA GLN A 468 -27.74 -3.92 -1.90
C GLN A 468 -26.74 -3.50 -3.00
N ALA A 469 -25.63 -2.84 -2.65
CA ALA A 469 -24.61 -2.42 -3.59
C ALA A 469 -23.91 -3.62 -4.25
N LEU A 470 -23.66 -4.69 -3.51
CA LEU A 470 -23.12 -5.95 -4.06
C LEU A 470 -24.01 -6.55 -5.15
N ALA A 471 -25.32 -6.44 -5.00
CA ALA A 471 -26.28 -6.98 -5.95
C ALA A 471 -26.63 -6.02 -7.11
N GLN A 472 -26.26 -4.75 -7.03
CA GLN A 472 -26.70 -3.71 -7.97
C GLN A 472 -25.81 -3.65 -9.22
N LEU A 473 -26.28 -4.14 -10.35
CA LEU A 473 -25.57 -4.15 -11.63
C LEU A 473 -25.49 -2.76 -12.29
N ASP A 474 -26.51 -1.92 -12.09
CA ASP A 474 -26.49 -0.53 -12.59
C ASP A 474 -25.45 0.27 -11.80
N VAL A 475 -24.42 0.74 -12.50
CA VAL A 475 -23.28 1.46 -11.90
C VAL A 475 -23.71 2.77 -11.24
N GLY A 476 -24.69 3.48 -11.81
CA GLY A 476 -25.21 4.74 -11.26
C GLY A 476 -25.95 4.52 -9.95
N LYS A 477 -26.86 3.55 -9.92
CA LYS A 477 -27.61 3.20 -8.70
C LYS A 477 -26.67 2.61 -7.62
N ARG A 478 -25.65 1.84 -8.03
CA ARG A 478 -24.63 1.36 -7.10
C ARG A 478 -23.83 2.53 -6.49
N ALA A 479 -23.46 3.52 -7.29
CA ALA A 479 -22.79 4.72 -6.80
C ALA A 479 -23.63 5.50 -5.77
N GLU A 480 -24.96 5.58 -5.94
CA GLU A 480 -25.87 6.17 -4.95
C GLU A 480 -25.88 5.40 -3.62
N LEU A 481 -25.84 4.07 -3.67
CA LEU A 481 -25.74 3.23 -2.47
C LEU A 481 -24.39 3.43 -1.76
N ILE A 482 -23.30 3.47 -2.53
CA ILE A 482 -21.95 3.75 -2.01
C ILE A 482 -21.91 5.14 -1.37
N SER A 483 -22.48 6.16 -2.01
CA SER A 483 -22.55 7.50 -1.43
C SER A 483 -23.26 7.50 -0.06
N LYS A 484 -24.38 6.79 0.08
CA LYS A 484 -25.07 6.64 1.38
C LYS A 484 -24.20 5.95 2.42
N MET A 485 -23.48 4.90 2.05
CA MET A 485 -22.53 4.23 2.94
C MET A 485 -21.41 5.17 3.39
N ALA A 486 -20.87 5.95 2.48
CA ALA A 486 -19.81 6.91 2.78
C ALA A 486 -20.29 8.07 3.70
N HIS A 487 -21.55 8.48 3.60
CA HIS A 487 -22.16 9.41 4.57
C HIS A 487 -22.22 8.79 5.98
N ILE A 488 -22.55 7.50 6.09
CA ILE A 488 -22.51 6.79 7.37
C ILE A 488 -21.09 6.74 7.94
N ASP A 489 -20.09 6.46 7.10
CA ASP A 489 -18.68 6.51 7.50
C ASP A 489 -18.29 7.89 8.02
N TYR A 490 -18.65 8.93 7.27
CA TYR A 490 -18.38 10.31 7.64
C TYR A 490 -19.04 10.70 8.96
N ASP A 491 -20.29 10.31 9.20
CA ASP A 491 -21.06 10.74 10.37
C ASP A 491 -20.74 9.91 11.63
N ARG A 492 -20.70 8.57 11.50
CA ARG A 492 -20.66 7.68 12.65
C ARG A 492 -19.73 6.46 12.54
N GLY A 493 -18.93 6.36 11.47
CA GLY A 493 -17.96 5.28 11.30
C GLY A 493 -16.90 5.21 12.41
N GLY A 494 -16.01 4.26 12.34
CA GLY A 494 -14.94 4.04 13.31
C GLY A 494 -13.57 4.61 12.92
N TYR A 495 -13.42 5.07 11.68
CA TYR A 495 -12.15 5.60 11.18
C TYR A 495 -12.07 7.12 11.28
N ILE A 496 -10.86 7.63 11.55
CA ILE A 496 -10.43 8.97 11.18
C ILE A 496 -9.50 8.80 10.00
N VAL A 497 -9.85 9.33 8.83
CA VAL A 497 -8.99 9.33 7.65
C VAL A 497 -8.46 10.73 7.43
N PRO A 498 -7.28 11.05 7.97
CA PRO A 498 -6.76 12.42 7.93
C PRO A 498 -6.11 12.78 6.61
N TYR A 499 -5.57 11.77 5.89
CA TYR A 499 -4.84 11.96 4.65
C TYR A 499 -4.85 10.69 3.79
N PHE A 500 -4.57 10.88 2.51
CA PHE A 500 -4.12 9.85 1.60
C PHE A 500 -2.64 10.07 1.34
N PHE A 501 -1.81 9.06 1.63
CA PHE A 501 -0.37 9.22 1.63
C PHE A 501 0.22 9.11 0.22
N PRO A 502 1.31 9.84 -0.08
CA PRO A 502 2.07 9.63 -1.29
C PRO A 502 2.90 8.35 -1.18
N VAL A 503 3.19 7.73 -2.31
CA VAL A 503 4.26 6.73 -2.42
C VAL A 503 5.47 7.38 -3.08
N ILE A 504 6.62 7.28 -2.45
CA ILE A 504 7.87 7.91 -2.88
C ILE A 504 8.89 6.82 -3.22
N ASP A 505 9.36 6.85 -4.45
CA ASP A 505 10.40 5.98 -4.98
C ASP A 505 11.57 6.81 -5.46
N ALA A 506 12.76 6.24 -5.53
CA ALA A 506 13.87 6.89 -6.18
C ALA A 506 14.64 5.91 -7.08
N ALA A 507 15.12 6.43 -8.19
CA ALA A 507 15.86 5.68 -9.17
C ALA A 507 17.15 6.40 -9.61
N SER A 508 18.15 5.62 -9.93
CA SER A 508 19.36 6.09 -10.62
C SER A 508 18.99 6.76 -11.95
N PRO A 509 19.74 7.78 -12.42
CA PRO A 509 19.52 8.39 -13.73
C PRO A 509 19.56 7.43 -14.92
N LYS A 510 20.06 6.21 -14.71
CA LYS A 510 20.11 5.16 -15.74
C LYS A 510 18.80 4.41 -15.92
N VAL A 511 17.87 4.52 -14.97
CA VAL A 511 16.61 3.78 -14.98
C VAL A 511 15.52 4.61 -15.63
N GLY A 512 14.93 4.08 -16.68
CA GLY A 512 13.72 4.62 -17.30
C GLY A 512 12.51 3.78 -17.01
N GLY A 513 11.31 4.35 -17.24
CA GLY A 513 10.03 3.66 -17.08
C GLY A 513 9.41 3.73 -15.68
N VAL A 514 10.14 4.14 -14.65
CA VAL A 514 9.55 4.39 -13.32
C VAL A 514 8.70 5.65 -13.42
N LYS A 515 7.40 5.51 -13.21
CA LYS A 515 6.41 6.60 -13.37
C LYS A 515 5.52 6.68 -12.15
N GLU A 516 4.93 7.86 -11.96
CA GLU A 516 3.85 8.02 -10.99
C GLU A 516 2.72 7.02 -11.25
N ASN A 517 2.27 6.37 -10.19
CA ASN A 517 1.22 5.37 -10.27
C ASN A 517 0.35 5.40 -9.01
N ALA A 518 -0.94 5.60 -9.19
CA ALA A 518 -1.87 5.75 -8.09
C ALA A 518 -2.34 4.42 -7.46
N ASN A 519 -1.89 3.27 -7.98
CA ASN A 519 -2.26 1.96 -7.42
C ASN A 519 -1.72 1.71 -6.00
N GLY A 520 -0.75 2.54 -5.55
CA GLY A 520 -0.20 2.48 -4.20
C GLY A 520 0.95 1.49 -4.00
N TYR A 521 1.37 0.76 -5.05
CA TYR A 521 2.53 -0.13 -4.99
C TYR A 521 3.82 0.58 -5.42
N SER A 522 4.95 0.14 -4.90
CA SER A 522 6.26 0.75 -5.06
C SER A 522 7.30 -0.30 -5.47
N PRO A 523 8.22 0.00 -6.40
CA PRO A 523 8.37 1.26 -7.12
C PRO A 523 7.45 1.37 -8.34
N GLY A 524 7.02 2.59 -8.65
CA GLY A 524 6.30 2.92 -9.87
C GLY A 524 5.10 2.02 -10.17
N GLY A 525 4.34 1.60 -9.15
CA GLY A 525 3.22 0.68 -9.28
C GLY A 525 3.61 -0.78 -9.52
N ASN A 526 4.87 -1.14 -9.31
CA ASN A 526 5.45 -2.46 -9.62
C ASN A 526 5.38 -2.84 -11.11
N ASP A 527 5.37 -1.84 -12.00
CA ASP A 527 5.31 -2.03 -13.45
C ASP A 527 6.68 -2.40 -14.05
N PHE A 528 7.33 -3.42 -13.49
CA PHE A 528 8.69 -3.85 -13.87
C PHE A 528 8.84 -4.24 -15.34
N ALA A 529 7.77 -4.64 -16.00
CA ALA A 529 7.79 -4.95 -17.43
C ALA A 529 8.20 -3.74 -18.28
N ASN A 530 7.82 -2.55 -17.85
CA ASN A 530 8.09 -1.29 -18.53
C ASN A 530 9.36 -0.55 -18.05
N PHE A 531 10.08 -1.09 -17.06
CA PHE A 531 11.35 -0.52 -16.63
C PHE A 531 12.48 -0.92 -17.60
N TRP A 532 13.45 -0.02 -17.78
CA TRP A 532 14.58 -0.25 -18.67
C TRP A 532 15.84 0.48 -18.19
N LEU A 533 17.01 0.08 -18.69
CA LEU A 533 18.31 0.67 -18.37
C LEU A 533 18.91 1.35 -19.60
N THR A 534 19.58 2.52 -19.37
CA THR A 534 20.29 3.27 -20.45
C THR A 534 21.66 2.71 -20.73
#